data_3b72cf2e7d067f2f19213148e219d65e
#
_entry.id   3b72cf2e7d067f2f19213148e219d65e
#
_cell.length_a   1.000
_cell.length_b   1.000
_cell.length_c   1.000
_cell.angle_alpha   90.00
_cell.angle_beta   90.00
_cell.angle_gamma   90.00
#
_symmetry.space_group_name_H-M   'P 1'
#
loop_
_entity.id
_entity.type
_entity.pdbx_description
1 polymer ?
#
loop_
_entity_poly.entity_id
_entity_poly.type
_entity_poly.pdbx_seq_one_letter_code
_entity_poly.pdbx_strand_id
1 'polypeptide(L)'
;AVDQVLAKLEGSIRLGLPLGLGKPNQWVNALYARIKQLPERQLVIYTALCLGRPPAGSGLSRRFLEPFVERVYADYPELDFLADLRRDCLPANVRIEQFFLQPGSLLDSTSTQQNYISSNYSHVARDLNDKGLNLIAQLVAQDPQRPEHFSLSCNPDITLDLLPLLEQRRAAGETILCLAQVHSALPYMAGDAEVSR
;
A
#
# COMPACT_ATOMS: atom_id res chain seq x y z
N ALA A 1 6.20 -8.31 13.46
CA ALA A 1 5.62 -8.46 12.11
C ALA A 1 6.62 -8.08 11.00
N VAL A 2 7.22 -6.85 11.01
CA VAL A 2 8.19 -6.44 9.96
C VAL A 2 9.39 -7.39 9.89
N ASP A 3 10.08 -7.64 11.01
CA ASP A 3 11.24 -8.52 11.03
C ASP A 3 10.92 -9.97 10.62
N GLN A 4 9.70 -10.43 10.88
CA GLN A 4 9.24 -11.74 10.39
C GLN A 4 9.13 -11.80 8.86
N VAL A 5 8.66 -10.71 8.23
CA VAL A 5 8.62 -10.59 6.77
C VAL A 5 10.03 -10.53 6.21
N LEU A 6 10.91 -9.74 6.82
CA LEU A 6 12.31 -9.63 6.41
C LEU A 6 13.08 -10.95 6.52
N ALA A 7 12.76 -11.78 7.51
CA ALA A 7 13.37 -13.09 7.70
C ALA A 7 12.88 -14.13 6.67
N LYS A 8 11.64 -13.99 6.18
CA LYS A 8 11.03 -14.92 5.21
C LYS A 8 11.32 -14.55 3.75
N LEU A 9 11.45 -13.28 3.46
CA LEU A 9 11.76 -12.77 2.13
C LEU A 9 13.25 -12.41 2.06
N GLU A 10 14.04 -13.31 1.53
CA GLU A 10 15.43 -13.02 1.20
C GLU A 10 15.52 -12.14 -0.06
N GLY A 11 16.47 -11.22 -0.13
CA GLY A 11 16.68 -10.35 -1.29
C GLY A 11 15.73 -9.14 -1.34
N SER A 12 15.23 -8.83 -2.54
CA SER A 12 14.39 -7.65 -2.78
C SER A 12 12.94 -7.89 -2.36
N ILE A 13 12.38 -6.94 -1.63
CA ILE A 13 10.95 -6.91 -1.29
C ILE A 13 10.20 -6.15 -2.37
N ARG A 14 9.22 -6.80 -2.98
CA ARG A 14 8.33 -6.21 -3.98
C ARG A 14 6.92 -6.23 -3.41
N LEU A 15 6.56 -5.10 -2.78
CA LEU A 15 5.33 -4.92 -2.02
C LEU A 15 4.23 -4.33 -2.89
N GLY A 16 3.10 -5.02 -2.99
CA GLY A 16 1.86 -4.50 -3.54
C GLY A 16 0.96 -3.92 -2.44
N LEU A 17 0.46 -2.72 -2.66
CA LEU A 17 -0.48 -2.04 -1.78
C LEU A 17 -1.75 -1.65 -2.56
N PRO A 18 -2.94 -1.79 -1.99
CA PRO A 18 -4.19 -1.38 -2.63
C PRO A 18 -4.26 0.14 -2.80
N LEU A 19 -5.25 0.63 -3.54
CA LEU A 19 -5.54 2.05 -3.67
C LEU A 19 -6.09 2.65 -2.37
N GLY A 20 -5.90 3.95 -2.22
CA GLY A 20 -6.59 4.75 -1.21
C GLY A 20 -6.47 4.19 0.21
N LEU A 21 -7.63 3.96 0.83
CA LEU A 21 -7.76 3.65 2.25
C LEU A 21 -7.47 2.18 2.62
N GLY A 22 -7.33 1.28 1.67
CA GLY A 22 -7.04 -0.14 1.94
C GLY A 22 -5.61 -0.42 2.41
N LYS A 23 -4.74 0.59 2.40
CA LYS A 23 -3.32 0.44 2.77
C LYS A 23 -3.14 0.33 4.29
N PRO A 24 -2.34 -0.63 4.78
CA PRO A 24 -1.96 -0.74 6.19
C PRO A 24 -0.83 0.25 6.53
N ASN A 25 -1.13 1.57 6.52
CA ASN A 25 -0.14 2.65 6.59
C ASN A 25 0.82 2.52 7.78
N GLN A 26 0.33 2.12 8.95
CA GLN A 26 1.18 1.94 10.13
C GLN A 26 2.25 0.86 9.92
N TRP A 27 1.84 -0.28 9.33
CA TRP A 27 2.77 -1.36 9.03
C TRP A 27 3.74 -0.96 7.91
N VAL A 28 3.25 -0.28 6.87
CA VAL A 28 4.07 0.22 5.76
C VAL A 28 5.13 1.20 6.27
N ASN A 29 4.76 2.13 7.15
CA ASN A 29 5.69 3.08 7.77
C ASN A 29 6.76 2.36 8.59
N ALA A 30 6.37 1.33 9.37
CA ALA A 30 7.33 0.51 10.11
C ALA A 30 8.31 -0.25 9.19
N LEU A 31 7.80 -0.81 8.07
CA LEU A 31 8.66 -1.44 7.07
C LEU A 31 9.61 -0.43 6.43
N TYR A 32 9.08 0.71 6.00
CA TYR A 32 9.87 1.77 5.39
C TYR A 32 10.98 2.28 6.31
N ALA A 33 10.66 2.57 7.57
CA ALA A 33 11.63 2.97 8.57
C ALA A 33 12.72 1.91 8.78
N ARG A 34 12.35 0.62 8.77
CA ARG A 34 13.30 -0.48 8.93
C ARG A 34 14.21 -0.63 7.72
N ILE A 35 13.69 -0.51 6.51
CA ILE A 35 14.46 -0.58 5.26
C ILE A 35 15.44 0.59 5.12
N LYS A 36 15.12 1.77 5.63
CA LYS A 36 16.06 2.91 5.69
C LYS A 36 17.33 2.59 6.50
N GLN A 37 17.25 1.64 7.43
CA GLN A 37 18.38 1.19 8.25
C GLN A 37 19.15 0.01 7.64
N LEU A 38 18.67 -0.53 6.51
CA LEU A 38 19.20 -1.72 5.85
C LEU A 38 19.53 -1.40 4.38
N PRO A 39 20.57 -0.65 4.08
CA PRO A 39 20.88 -0.18 2.73
C PRO A 39 21.13 -1.30 1.72
N GLU A 40 21.50 -2.49 2.21
CA GLU A 40 21.68 -3.70 1.41
C GLU A 40 20.33 -4.34 0.97
N ARG A 41 19.23 -3.95 1.60
CA ARG A 41 17.88 -4.50 1.30
C ARG A 41 17.14 -3.57 0.35
N GLN A 42 16.68 -4.10 -0.75
CA GLN A 42 15.89 -3.35 -1.74
C GLN A 42 14.40 -3.46 -1.45
N LEU A 43 13.70 -2.33 -1.51
CA LEU A 43 12.25 -2.26 -1.40
C LEU A 43 11.65 -1.57 -2.63
N VAL A 44 10.79 -2.28 -3.35
CA VAL A 44 9.95 -1.68 -4.39
C VAL A 44 8.50 -1.74 -3.92
N ILE A 45 7.84 -0.59 -3.89
CA ILE A 45 6.40 -0.51 -3.55
C ILE A 45 5.61 -0.23 -4.82
N TYR A 46 4.71 -1.13 -5.15
CA TYR A 46 3.72 -0.99 -6.20
C TYR A 46 2.40 -0.51 -5.59
N THR A 47 1.90 0.62 -6.01
CA THR A 47 0.70 1.21 -5.41
C THR A 47 0.01 2.19 -6.36
N ALA A 48 -1.06 2.79 -5.86
CA ALA A 48 -1.74 3.88 -6.55
C ALA A 48 -2.49 4.74 -5.54
N LEU A 49 -2.81 5.98 -5.90
CA LEU A 49 -3.58 6.93 -5.10
C LEU A 49 -3.17 6.92 -3.63
N CYS A 50 -1.95 7.32 -3.36
CA CYS A 50 -1.48 7.50 -1.99
C CYS A 50 -2.10 8.76 -1.41
N LEU A 51 -3.04 8.60 -0.49
CA LEU A 51 -3.69 9.71 0.18
C LEU A 51 -2.73 10.38 1.16
N GLY A 52 -2.70 11.69 1.13
CA GLY A 52 -1.98 12.52 2.08
C GLY A 52 -2.88 13.63 2.60
N ARG A 53 -2.57 14.15 3.77
CA ARG A 53 -3.29 15.29 4.35
C ARG A 53 -3.17 16.49 3.42
N PRO A 54 -4.28 17.08 2.96
CA PRO A 54 -4.23 18.29 2.14
C PRO A 54 -3.50 19.41 2.88
N PRO A 55 -2.65 20.21 2.20
CA PRO A 55 -2.03 21.37 2.82
C PRO A 55 -3.12 22.37 3.21
N ALA A 56 -3.00 22.91 4.42
CA ALA A 56 -3.98 23.86 4.96
C ALA A 56 -4.12 25.15 4.13
N GLY A 57 -3.13 25.45 3.29
CA GLY A 57 -3.11 26.69 2.53
C GLY A 57 -2.90 27.93 3.41
N SER A 58 -3.33 29.09 2.96
CA SER A 58 -3.25 30.36 3.69
C SER A 58 -4.55 31.17 3.56
N GLY A 59 -4.75 32.14 4.44
CA GLY A 59 -5.89 33.05 4.38
C GLY A 59 -7.26 32.34 4.37
N LEU A 60 -8.09 32.64 3.38
CA LEU A 60 -9.46 32.10 3.27
C LEU A 60 -9.46 30.59 3.00
N SER A 61 -8.53 30.11 2.18
CA SER A 61 -8.37 28.69 1.89
C SER A 61 -8.13 27.88 3.16
N ARG A 62 -7.25 28.36 4.05
CA ARG A 62 -6.99 27.72 5.34
C ARG A 62 -8.25 27.65 6.21
N ARG A 63 -8.96 28.77 6.33
CA ARG A 63 -10.20 28.86 7.15
C ARG A 63 -11.28 27.87 6.69
N PHE A 64 -11.32 27.57 5.39
CA PHE A 64 -12.26 26.61 4.82
C PHE A 64 -11.79 25.17 4.97
N LEU A 65 -10.52 24.89 4.67
CA LEU A 65 -9.98 23.53 4.62
C LEU A 65 -9.63 22.96 6.00
N GLU A 66 -9.15 23.80 6.93
CA GLU A 66 -8.66 23.34 8.23
C GLU A 66 -9.71 22.53 9.02
N PRO A 67 -10.98 22.97 9.18
CA PRO A 67 -12.00 22.18 9.86
C PRO A 67 -12.33 20.86 9.16
N PHE A 68 -12.28 20.84 7.82
CA PHE A 68 -12.47 19.62 7.04
C PHE A 68 -11.30 18.64 7.27
N VAL A 69 -10.07 19.12 7.17
CA VAL A 69 -8.86 18.30 7.36
C VAL A 69 -8.81 17.74 8.78
N GLU A 70 -9.10 18.55 9.79
CA GLU A 70 -9.17 18.11 11.18
C GLU A 70 -10.21 17.01 11.39
N ARG A 71 -11.39 17.16 10.78
CA ARG A 71 -12.47 16.18 10.92
C ARG A 71 -12.18 14.87 10.17
N VAL A 72 -11.60 14.93 8.96
CA VAL A 72 -11.47 13.77 8.07
C VAL A 72 -10.13 13.06 8.26
N TYR A 73 -9.09 13.81 8.60
CA TYR A 73 -7.71 13.30 8.67
C TYR A 73 -7.12 13.31 10.09
N ALA A 74 -7.91 13.58 11.14
CA ALA A 74 -7.38 13.71 12.50
C ALA A 74 -6.48 12.55 12.91
N ASP A 75 -6.97 11.34 12.76
CA ASP A 75 -6.30 10.10 13.17
C ASP A 75 -5.72 9.31 11.97
N TYR A 76 -5.73 9.90 10.76
CA TYR A 76 -5.21 9.22 9.58
C TYR A 76 -3.67 9.18 9.59
N PRO A 77 -3.07 8.00 9.70
CA PRO A 77 -1.62 7.86 9.64
C PRO A 77 -1.15 8.04 8.18
N GLU A 78 -0.51 9.15 7.87
CA GLU A 78 0.06 9.35 6.54
C GLU A 78 1.16 8.33 6.25
N LEU A 79 1.42 8.09 4.97
CA LEU A 79 2.55 7.26 4.54
C LEU A 79 3.84 8.08 4.59
N ASP A 80 4.79 7.67 5.41
CA ASP A 80 6.06 8.40 5.64
C ASP A 80 6.84 8.61 4.34
N PHE A 81 6.82 7.64 3.42
CA PHE A 81 7.51 7.76 2.14
C PHE A 81 6.94 8.86 1.24
N LEU A 82 5.70 9.33 1.46
CA LEU A 82 5.12 10.42 0.66
C LEU A 82 5.86 11.74 0.89
N ALA A 83 6.30 12.00 2.11
CA ALA A 83 7.08 13.20 2.40
C ALA A 83 8.43 13.17 1.67
N ASP A 84 9.09 12.01 1.66
CA ASP A 84 10.36 11.83 0.96
C ASP A 84 10.17 11.86 -0.57
N LEU A 85 9.07 11.29 -1.07
CA LEU A 85 8.71 11.30 -2.49
C LEU A 85 8.43 12.72 -3.01
N ARG A 86 7.69 13.54 -2.23
CA ARG A 86 7.42 14.96 -2.57
C ARG A 86 8.68 15.80 -2.62
N ARG A 87 9.69 15.47 -1.83
CA ARG A 87 10.99 16.16 -1.80
C ARG A 87 12.02 15.54 -2.74
N ASP A 88 11.64 14.53 -3.50
CA ASP A 88 12.51 13.75 -4.39
C ASP A 88 13.77 13.21 -3.69
N CYS A 89 13.61 12.78 -2.44
CA CYS A 89 14.70 12.31 -1.58
C CYS A 89 14.48 10.90 -1.01
N LEU A 90 13.88 10.01 -1.80
CA LEU A 90 13.78 8.60 -1.43
C LEU A 90 15.17 7.99 -1.20
N PRO A 91 15.33 7.10 -0.22
CA PRO A 91 16.55 6.33 -0.07
C PRO A 91 16.89 5.54 -1.36
N ALA A 92 18.18 5.40 -1.68
CA ALA A 92 18.63 4.74 -2.90
C ALA A 92 18.19 3.26 -3.03
N ASN A 93 17.90 2.63 -1.90
CA ASN A 93 17.40 1.25 -1.83
C ASN A 93 15.87 1.15 -1.83
N VAL A 94 15.15 2.26 -2.05
CA VAL A 94 13.68 2.30 -2.10
C VAL A 94 13.21 2.87 -3.43
N ARG A 95 12.25 2.19 -4.06
CA ARG A 95 11.56 2.66 -5.26
C ARG A 95 10.05 2.56 -5.08
N ILE A 96 9.34 3.61 -5.48
CA ILE A 96 7.87 3.67 -5.44
C ILE A 96 7.36 3.74 -6.87
N GLU A 97 6.63 2.74 -7.29
CA GLU A 97 6.00 2.68 -8.62
C GLU A 97 4.48 2.80 -8.47
N GLN A 98 3.88 3.74 -9.17
CA GLN A 98 2.45 4.01 -9.07
C GLN A 98 1.78 3.93 -10.45
N PHE A 99 0.61 3.30 -10.52
CA PHE A 99 -0.21 3.26 -11.74
C PHE A 99 -1.35 4.29 -11.76
N PHE A 100 -1.56 5.02 -10.68
CA PHE A 100 -2.49 6.15 -10.61
C PHE A 100 -1.99 7.18 -9.59
N LEU A 101 -1.90 8.42 -10.04
CA LEU A 101 -1.51 9.58 -9.23
C LEU A 101 -2.68 10.54 -9.11
N GLN A 102 -2.80 11.20 -7.97
CA GLN A 102 -3.74 12.31 -7.84
C GLN A 102 -3.36 13.40 -8.85
N PRO A 103 -4.27 13.86 -9.70
CA PRO A 103 -3.98 14.90 -10.69
C PRO A 103 -3.33 16.14 -10.05
N GLY A 104 -2.24 16.61 -10.67
CA GLY A 104 -1.50 17.78 -10.19
C GLY A 104 -0.59 17.52 -8.97
N SER A 105 -0.57 16.31 -8.43
CA SER A 105 0.36 15.95 -7.35
C SER A 105 1.70 15.45 -7.90
N LEU A 106 2.77 15.61 -7.12
CA LEU A 106 4.10 15.04 -7.41
C LEU A 106 4.70 15.49 -8.75
N LEU A 107 4.29 16.67 -9.28
CA LEU A 107 4.81 17.20 -10.54
C LEU A 107 6.31 17.48 -10.48
N ASP A 108 6.81 17.87 -9.31
CA ASP A 108 8.23 18.18 -9.08
C ASP A 108 9.05 16.95 -8.66
N SER A 109 8.42 15.77 -8.57
CA SER A 109 9.11 14.54 -8.21
C SER A 109 9.59 13.79 -9.46
N THR A 110 10.86 13.91 -9.80
CA THR A 110 11.49 13.22 -10.92
C THR A 110 11.36 11.71 -10.77
N SER A 111 11.57 11.18 -9.57
CA SER A 111 11.46 9.75 -9.31
C SER A 111 10.05 9.22 -9.54
N THR A 112 9.01 9.98 -9.19
CA THR A 112 7.62 9.61 -9.46
C THR A 112 7.32 9.54 -10.95
N GLN A 113 7.77 10.54 -11.71
CA GLN A 113 7.54 10.60 -13.16
C GLN A 113 8.25 9.46 -13.90
N GLN A 114 9.45 9.10 -13.47
CA GLN A 114 10.22 7.99 -14.05
C GLN A 114 9.69 6.60 -13.69
N ASN A 115 9.02 6.49 -12.55
CA ASN A 115 8.50 5.22 -12.01
C ASN A 115 6.97 5.11 -12.12
N TYR A 116 6.35 5.80 -13.06
CA TYR A 116 4.94 5.63 -13.36
C TYR A 116 4.70 4.33 -14.13
N ILE A 117 3.72 3.53 -13.68
CA ILE A 117 3.29 2.32 -14.37
C ILE A 117 2.13 2.68 -15.30
N SER A 118 2.34 2.61 -16.61
CA SER A 118 1.27 2.80 -17.59
C SER A 118 0.40 1.54 -17.64
N SER A 119 -0.59 1.47 -16.77
CA SER A 119 -1.52 0.36 -16.67
C SER A 119 -2.92 0.86 -16.33
N ASN A 120 -3.92 0.04 -16.57
CA ASN A 120 -5.29 0.26 -16.17
C ASN A 120 -5.77 -0.88 -15.24
N TYR A 121 -6.91 -0.71 -14.62
CA TYR A 121 -7.44 -1.65 -13.63
C TYR A 121 -7.55 -3.09 -14.14
N SER A 122 -7.92 -3.30 -15.39
CA SER A 122 -8.05 -4.64 -15.96
C SER A 122 -6.72 -5.36 -16.21
N HIS A 123 -5.60 -4.65 -16.15
CA HIS A 123 -4.27 -5.20 -16.42
C HIS A 123 -3.34 -5.18 -15.21
N VAL A 124 -3.62 -4.35 -14.21
CA VAL A 124 -2.71 -4.12 -13.08
C VAL A 124 -2.35 -5.41 -12.35
N ALA A 125 -3.29 -6.32 -12.11
CA ALA A 125 -3.00 -7.58 -11.42
C ALA A 125 -1.93 -8.40 -12.18
N ARG A 126 -2.10 -8.56 -13.50
CA ARG A 126 -1.12 -9.22 -14.37
C ARG A 126 0.22 -8.48 -14.35
N ASP A 127 0.19 -7.16 -14.54
CA ASP A 127 1.41 -6.36 -14.65
C ASP A 127 2.23 -6.37 -13.36
N LEU A 128 1.58 -6.37 -12.19
CA LEU A 128 2.26 -6.51 -10.89
C LEU A 128 2.80 -7.92 -10.67
N ASN A 129 2.06 -8.93 -11.11
CA ASN A 129 2.53 -10.31 -11.08
C ASN A 129 3.80 -10.47 -11.94
N ASP A 130 3.81 -9.94 -13.16
CA ASP A 130 4.94 -10.00 -14.09
C ASP A 130 6.16 -9.20 -13.58
N LYS A 131 5.94 -8.17 -12.77
CA LYS A 131 7.01 -7.44 -12.06
C LYS A 131 7.59 -8.24 -10.87
N GLY A 132 7.10 -9.45 -10.63
CA GLY A 132 7.62 -10.35 -9.61
C GLY A 132 7.27 -9.93 -8.19
N LEU A 133 6.07 -9.34 -7.98
CA LEU A 133 5.54 -9.03 -6.66
C LEU A 133 5.61 -10.26 -5.74
N ASN A 134 6.14 -10.10 -4.52
CA ASN A 134 6.34 -11.20 -3.56
C ASN A 134 5.75 -10.92 -2.17
N LEU A 135 5.14 -9.76 -1.99
CA LEU A 135 4.45 -9.39 -0.76
C LEU A 135 3.24 -8.53 -1.11
N ILE A 136 2.07 -8.86 -0.60
CA ILE A 136 0.93 -7.96 -0.56
C ILE A 136 0.60 -7.60 0.88
N ALA A 137 0.16 -6.37 1.11
CA ALA A 137 -0.26 -5.92 2.42
C ALA A 137 -1.54 -5.08 2.32
N GLN A 138 -2.54 -5.42 3.13
CA GLN A 138 -3.87 -4.83 3.08
C GLN A 138 -4.51 -4.71 4.46
N LEU A 139 -5.36 -3.69 4.64
CA LEU A 139 -6.28 -3.61 5.77
C LEU A 139 -7.45 -4.57 5.55
N VAL A 140 -7.84 -5.26 6.62
CA VAL A 140 -8.98 -6.19 6.62
C VAL A 140 -9.85 -5.98 7.84
N ALA A 141 -11.14 -6.30 7.70
CA ALA A 141 -12.03 -6.52 8.85
C ALA A 141 -11.93 -7.98 9.29
N GLN A 142 -12.05 -8.23 10.59
CA GLN A 142 -12.12 -9.58 11.15
C GLN A 142 -13.56 -9.92 11.53
N ASP A 143 -14.00 -11.16 11.27
CA ASP A 143 -15.30 -11.63 11.72
C ASP A 143 -15.28 -11.80 13.25
N PRO A 144 -16.15 -11.12 14.01
CA PRO A 144 -16.18 -11.26 15.46
C PRO A 144 -16.55 -12.67 15.94
N GLN A 145 -17.26 -13.45 15.14
CA GLN A 145 -17.71 -14.79 15.47
C GLN A 145 -16.79 -15.90 14.94
N ARG A 146 -16.03 -15.60 13.88
CA ARG A 146 -15.09 -16.51 13.24
C ARG A 146 -13.72 -15.84 13.10
N PRO A 147 -12.86 -15.87 14.11
CA PRO A 147 -11.60 -15.11 14.14
C PRO A 147 -10.60 -15.44 13.02
N GLU A 148 -10.75 -16.58 12.36
CA GLU A 148 -9.95 -17.00 11.21
C GLU A 148 -10.47 -16.48 9.87
N HIS A 149 -11.67 -15.87 9.85
CA HIS A 149 -12.26 -15.26 8.66
C HIS A 149 -12.02 -13.76 8.67
N PHE A 150 -11.60 -13.26 7.52
CA PHE A 150 -11.35 -11.85 7.29
C PHE A 150 -12.14 -11.38 6.07
N SER A 151 -12.36 -10.10 6.00
CA SER A 151 -12.98 -9.45 4.84
C SER A 151 -12.07 -8.35 4.32
N LEU A 152 -11.92 -8.27 3.00
CA LEU A 152 -11.29 -7.14 2.32
C LEU A 152 -12.08 -5.85 2.49
N SER A 153 -13.25 -5.94 3.13
CA SER A 153 -14.13 -4.83 3.47
C SER A 153 -14.56 -4.04 2.22
N CYS A 154 -14.54 -2.73 2.31
CA CYS A 154 -15.00 -1.84 1.23
C CYS A 154 -13.93 -1.53 0.18
N ASN A 155 -12.77 -2.15 0.25
CA ASN A 155 -11.70 -1.90 -0.73
C ASN A 155 -10.93 -3.18 -1.12
N PRO A 156 -11.58 -4.16 -1.80
CA PRO A 156 -10.90 -5.36 -2.29
C PRO A 156 -9.86 -5.03 -3.37
N ASP A 157 -10.07 -3.89 -4.08
CA ASP A 157 -9.19 -3.43 -5.16
C ASP A 157 -8.90 -4.55 -6.17
N ILE A 158 -7.64 -4.74 -6.56
CA ILE A 158 -7.19 -5.80 -7.46
C ILE A 158 -6.83 -7.10 -6.73
N THR A 159 -7.02 -7.16 -5.42
CA THR A 159 -6.54 -8.28 -4.59
C THR A 159 -7.17 -9.60 -5.03
N LEU A 160 -8.45 -9.61 -5.35
CA LEU A 160 -9.15 -10.85 -5.80
C LEU A 160 -8.60 -11.38 -7.12
N ASP A 161 -8.24 -10.50 -8.06
CA ASP A 161 -7.64 -10.90 -9.33
C ASP A 161 -6.17 -11.31 -9.18
N LEU A 162 -5.49 -10.74 -8.21
CA LEU A 162 -4.06 -10.98 -7.96
C LEU A 162 -3.81 -12.28 -7.20
N LEU A 163 -4.63 -12.62 -6.22
CA LEU A 163 -4.43 -13.81 -5.38
C LEU A 163 -4.25 -15.11 -6.17
N PRO A 164 -5.08 -15.44 -7.17
CA PRO A 164 -4.89 -16.65 -7.96
C PRO A 164 -3.55 -16.72 -8.70
N LEU A 165 -3.05 -15.57 -9.19
CA LEU A 165 -1.74 -15.48 -9.86
C LEU A 165 -0.60 -15.75 -8.86
N LEU A 166 -0.70 -15.17 -7.67
CA LEU A 166 0.27 -15.37 -6.60
C LEU A 166 0.27 -16.81 -6.08
N GLU A 167 -0.89 -17.44 -6.00
CA GLU A 167 -1.02 -18.86 -5.61
C GLU A 167 -0.37 -19.79 -6.61
N GLN A 168 -0.51 -19.54 -7.91
CA GLN A 168 0.19 -20.32 -8.95
C GLN A 168 1.71 -20.23 -8.78
N ARG A 169 2.27 -19.05 -8.54
CA ARG A 169 3.70 -18.86 -8.30
C ARG A 169 4.15 -19.49 -6.99
N ARG A 170 3.33 -19.43 -5.95
CA ARG A 170 3.60 -20.10 -4.66
C ARG A 170 3.64 -21.62 -4.84
N ALA A 171 2.72 -22.19 -5.62
CA ALA A 171 2.71 -23.61 -5.97
C ALA A 171 3.94 -24.03 -6.79
N ALA A 172 4.52 -23.11 -7.57
CA ALA A 172 5.77 -23.31 -8.29
C ALA A 172 7.04 -23.14 -7.40
N GLY A 173 6.88 -22.92 -6.09
CA GLY A 173 7.98 -22.86 -5.13
C GLY A 173 8.47 -21.46 -4.78
N GLU A 174 7.82 -20.40 -5.25
CA GLU A 174 8.21 -19.04 -4.89
C GLU A 174 7.72 -18.68 -3.47
N THR A 175 8.56 -17.94 -2.75
CA THR A 175 8.17 -17.39 -1.44
C THR A 175 7.36 -16.11 -1.65
N ILE A 176 6.06 -16.20 -1.42
CA ILE A 176 5.12 -15.08 -1.53
C ILE A 176 4.33 -14.95 -0.23
N LEU A 177 4.27 -13.74 0.30
CA LEU A 177 3.59 -13.44 1.56
C LEU A 177 2.36 -12.56 1.32
N CYS A 178 1.30 -12.84 2.08
CA CYS A 178 0.13 -11.99 2.20
C CYS A 178 0.04 -11.50 3.64
N LEU A 179 0.03 -10.20 3.83
CA LEU A 179 -0.09 -9.56 5.14
C LEU A 179 -1.44 -8.87 5.25
N ALA A 180 -2.22 -9.30 6.22
CA ALA A 180 -3.47 -8.67 6.59
C ALA A 180 -3.30 -7.93 7.92
N GLN A 181 -3.54 -6.62 7.93
CA GLN A 181 -3.63 -5.82 9.15
C GLN A 181 -5.10 -5.65 9.50
N VAL A 182 -5.52 -6.21 10.62
CA VAL A 182 -6.91 -6.05 11.11
C VAL A 182 -7.13 -4.60 11.55
N HIS A 183 -8.25 -4.03 11.12
CA HIS A 183 -8.70 -2.70 11.53
C HIS A 183 -10.12 -2.79 12.08
N SER A 184 -10.29 -2.49 13.37
CA SER A 184 -11.55 -2.69 14.10
C SER A 184 -12.72 -1.82 13.63
N ALA A 185 -12.46 -0.71 12.97
CA ALA A 185 -13.49 0.18 12.43
C ALA A 185 -13.94 -0.17 11.00
N LEU A 186 -13.29 -1.13 10.34
CA LEU A 186 -13.74 -1.58 9.04
C LEU A 186 -14.97 -2.48 9.16
N PRO A 187 -16.02 -2.25 8.32
CA PRO A 187 -17.18 -3.13 8.28
C PRO A 187 -16.79 -4.50 7.72
N TYR A 188 -17.29 -5.57 8.34
CA TYR A 188 -17.17 -6.90 7.75
C TYR A 188 -18.15 -7.04 6.57
N MET A 189 -17.64 -7.36 5.41
CA MET A 189 -18.41 -7.57 4.18
C MET A 189 -18.28 -9.04 3.81
N ALA A 190 -19.40 -9.76 3.81
CA ALA A 190 -19.45 -11.16 3.39
C ALA A 190 -19.44 -11.32 1.86
N GLY A 191 -19.39 -12.55 1.39
CA GLY A 191 -19.37 -12.89 -0.04
C GLY A 191 -17.95 -12.88 -0.60
N ASP A 192 -17.78 -12.39 -1.82
CA ASP A 192 -16.49 -12.46 -2.55
C ASP A 192 -15.36 -11.66 -1.86
N ALA A 193 -15.71 -10.73 -0.97
CA ALA A 193 -14.74 -10.00 -0.17
C ALA A 193 -14.19 -10.81 1.02
N GLU A 194 -14.77 -11.98 1.32
CA GLU A 194 -14.34 -12.84 2.42
C GLU A 194 -13.09 -13.65 2.04
N VAL A 195 -12.10 -13.63 2.89
CA VAL A 195 -10.84 -14.38 2.74
C VAL A 195 -10.54 -15.15 4.02
N SER A 196 -10.00 -16.34 3.90
CA SER A 196 -9.53 -17.16 5.03
C SER A 196 -8.02 -17.08 5.17
N ARG A 197 -7.55 -17.49 6.33
CA ARG A 197 -6.12 -17.52 6.66
C ARG A 197 -5.39 -18.64 5.90
#